data_b82e558c29efba0ebeb56b2e82e418cc
#
_entry.id   b82e558c29efba0ebeb56b2e82e418cc
#
_cell.length_a   1.000
_cell.length_b   1.000
_cell.length_c   1.000
_cell.angle_alpha   90.00
_cell.angle_beta   90.00
_cell.angle_gamma   90.00
#
_symmetry.space_group_name_H-M   'P 1'
#
loop_
_entity.id
_entity.type
_entity.pdbx_description
1 polymer ?
#
loop_
_entity_poly.entity_id
_entity_poly.type
_entity_poly.pdbx_seq_one_letter_code
_entity_poly.pdbx_strand_id
1 'polypeptide(L)'
;MTLKVAFRLDAGAEIGLGHLMRCLAIADRLHAAGTECHFLCHNLPAHLLALLRPHHHHPLSALDDAGPLPGLQPDWLVFDHYQIDQRLETQLAAHCGRVLVIDDLADRPHHCQLLLDQGPLRRAADYQPLTPADCRLLLGTDYALLRPAYRQLAQQHASQWRLGLVCFGGADPAGACLITLNSLARLPWARTIQWTLVAGGANPFWPELEQRVAELADLDLVLLRQSDQMADLMSRHDFAIGAAGGMTWERACLGLPTLAVPIVDNQQFNDQVIARFQLAERLTLSELAEPERLLQALQRLEQQSDDYRRRGQQQVDGLGLDRLTARLLQQPDYQLLPDGQQWQLRHDGKLLLTLTLNGQRLTWQATQPLQPTAWQELAYRLQTIFSQFPLYLAEPPQIAPPAPWQPAPQGWQLGTGV
;
A
#
# COMPACT_ATOMS: atom_id res chain seq x y z
N MET A 1 -2.27 18.91 -24.49
CA MET A 1 -2.97 19.46 -23.31
C MET A 1 -2.46 18.69 -22.11
N THR A 2 -2.27 19.34 -20.97
CA THR A 2 -1.88 18.69 -19.72
C THR A 2 -3.08 17.91 -19.17
N LEU A 3 -2.91 16.63 -18.82
CA LEU A 3 -3.96 15.83 -18.22
C LEU A 3 -4.35 16.43 -16.86
N LYS A 4 -5.64 16.51 -16.57
CA LYS A 4 -6.17 17.00 -15.30
C LYS A 4 -6.90 15.90 -14.56
N VAL A 5 -6.56 15.70 -13.29
CA VAL A 5 -7.20 14.72 -12.42
C VAL A 5 -7.73 15.41 -11.17
N ALA A 6 -9.02 15.21 -10.90
CA ALA A 6 -9.67 15.71 -9.69
C ALA A 6 -9.93 14.57 -8.72
N PHE A 7 -9.71 14.81 -7.42
CA PHE A 7 -9.93 13.85 -6.33
C PHE A 7 -11.03 14.38 -5.43
N ARG A 8 -12.10 13.61 -5.26
CA ARG A 8 -13.19 13.88 -4.33
C ARG A 8 -13.06 12.97 -3.12
N LEU A 9 -12.61 13.54 -2.03
CA LEU A 9 -12.42 12.84 -0.75
C LEU A 9 -12.61 13.80 0.42
N ASP A 10 -12.75 13.24 1.61
CA ASP A 10 -12.69 13.94 2.88
C ASP A 10 -11.69 13.25 3.82
N ALA A 11 -11.18 13.97 4.81
CA ALA A 11 -10.29 13.44 5.84
C ALA A 11 -10.47 14.20 7.15
N GLY A 12 -10.18 13.53 8.26
CA GLY A 12 -10.30 14.13 9.60
C GLY A 12 -10.31 13.09 10.71
N ALA A 13 -10.62 13.53 11.94
CA ALA A 13 -10.58 12.64 13.08
C ALA A 13 -11.58 11.47 13.01
N GLU A 14 -12.77 11.71 12.45
CA GLU A 14 -13.82 10.69 12.30
C GLU A 14 -13.61 9.79 11.10
N ILE A 15 -13.17 10.35 9.97
CA ILE A 15 -12.99 9.63 8.69
C ILE A 15 -11.63 8.92 8.64
N GLY A 16 -10.65 9.47 9.35
CA GLY A 16 -9.25 9.04 9.28
C GLY A 16 -8.47 9.71 8.15
N LEU A 17 -7.21 9.30 7.99
CA LEU A 17 -6.29 9.84 6.99
C LEU A 17 -6.09 8.92 5.78
N GLY A 18 -6.66 7.72 5.80
CA GLY A 18 -6.43 6.69 4.78
C GLY A 18 -6.76 7.16 3.36
N HIS A 19 -7.94 7.76 3.17
CA HIS A 19 -8.39 8.31 1.88
C HIS A 19 -7.43 9.39 1.36
N LEU A 20 -7.06 10.35 2.22
CA LEU A 20 -6.14 11.41 1.86
C LEU A 20 -4.77 10.85 1.43
N MET A 21 -4.21 9.93 2.22
CA MET A 21 -2.85 9.42 1.98
C MET A 21 -2.77 8.59 0.70
N ARG A 22 -3.78 7.77 0.40
CA ARG A 22 -3.78 6.99 -0.85
C ARG A 22 -4.05 7.87 -2.08
N CYS A 23 -4.92 8.86 -1.99
CA CYS A 23 -5.12 9.83 -3.07
C CYS A 23 -3.91 10.73 -3.31
N LEU A 24 -3.21 11.14 -2.23
CA LEU A 24 -1.94 11.86 -2.35
C LEU A 24 -0.87 11.02 -3.06
N ALA A 25 -0.75 9.74 -2.75
CA ALA A 25 0.18 8.86 -3.43
C ALA A 25 -0.09 8.81 -4.95
N ILE A 26 -1.37 8.73 -5.35
CA ILE A 26 -1.77 8.78 -6.77
C ILE A 26 -1.42 10.14 -7.38
N ALA A 27 -1.78 11.24 -6.70
CA ALA A 27 -1.55 12.59 -7.20
C ALA A 27 -0.06 12.91 -7.35
N ASP A 28 0.77 12.55 -6.36
CA ASP A 28 2.22 12.74 -6.41
C ASP A 28 2.83 11.98 -7.61
N ARG A 29 2.38 10.75 -7.85
CA ARG A 29 2.88 9.94 -8.96
C ARG A 29 2.44 10.47 -10.32
N LEU A 30 1.20 10.96 -10.42
CA LEU A 30 0.67 11.62 -11.62
C LEU A 30 1.36 12.96 -11.87
N HIS A 31 1.57 13.75 -10.83
CA HIS A 31 2.27 15.04 -10.92
C HIS A 31 3.70 14.86 -11.44
N ALA A 32 4.42 13.85 -10.96
CA ALA A 32 5.75 13.50 -11.46
C ALA A 32 5.73 13.12 -12.97
N ALA A 33 4.57 12.74 -13.53
CA ALA A 33 4.36 12.50 -14.95
C ALA A 33 3.81 13.73 -15.70
N GLY A 34 3.75 14.91 -15.07
CA GLY A 34 3.30 16.15 -15.68
C GLY A 34 1.78 16.38 -15.65
N THR A 35 1.04 15.66 -14.81
CA THR A 35 -0.42 15.80 -14.63
C THR A 35 -0.73 16.90 -13.61
N GLU A 36 -1.78 17.66 -13.87
CA GLU A 36 -2.35 18.65 -12.94
C GLU A 36 -3.38 17.97 -12.03
N CYS A 37 -3.18 18.04 -10.70
CA CYS A 37 -4.02 17.36 -9.71
C CYS A 37 -4.76 18.35 -8.81
N HIS A 38 -6.07 18.11 -8.59
CA HIS A 38 -6.98 18.95 -7.84
C HIS A 38 -7.71 18.16 -6.76
N PHE A 39 -7.67 18.63 -5.51
CA PHE A 39 -8.34 18.02 -4.37
C PHE A 39 -9.59 18.81 -4.01
N LEU A 40 -10.75 18.16 -4.07
CA LEU A 40 -12.06 18.70 -3.76
C LEU A 40 -12.53 18.08 -2.44
N CYS A 41 -12.47 18.86 -1.36
CA CYS A 41 -12.78 18.37 -0.02
C CYS A 41 -13.85 19.22 0.65
N HIS A 42 -14.87 18.58 1.23
CA HIS A 42 -15.84 19.25 2.10
C HIS A 42 -15.29 19.32 3.54
N ASN A 43 -14.72 18.22 4.03
CA ASN A 43 -14.11 18.14 5.34
C ASN A 43 -12.60 17.86 5.22
N LEU A 44 -11.78 18.89 5.43
CA LEU A 44 -10.33 18.74 5.50
C LEU A 44 -9.76 19.71 6.55
N PRO A 45 -9.22 19.23 7.68
CA PRO A 45 -8.61 20.06 8.69
C PRO A 45 -7.44 20.91 8.17
N ALA A 46 -7.36 22.17 8.63
CA ALA A 46 -6.38 23.14 8.14
C ALA A 46 -4.91 22.66 8.27
N HIS A 47 -4.59 21.88 9.31
CA HIS A 47 -3.23 21.35 9.51
C HIS A 47 -2.81 20.31 8.45
N LEU A 48 -3.77 19.73 7.69
CA LEU A 48 -3.50 18.79 6.61
C LEU A 48 -3.29 19.47 5.24
N LEU A 49 -3.65 20.75 5.10
CA LEU A 49 -3.52 21.48 3.84
C LEU A 49 -2.09 21.53 3.30
N ALA A 50 -1.10 21.54 4.20
CA ALA A 50 0.31 21.53 3.79
C ALA A 50 0.70 20.25 3.03
N LEU A 51 0.05 19.11 3.32
CA LEU A 51 0.29 17.84 2.64
C LEU A 51 -0.16 17.84 1.18
N LEU A 52 -1.14 18.70 0.83
CA LEU A 52 -1.65 18.77 -0.55
C LEU A 52 -0.70 19.48 -1.53
N ARG A 53 0.36 20.12 -1.06
CA ARG A 53 1.33 20.76 -1.96
C ARG A 53 2.15 19.70 -2.73
N PRO A 54 2.37 19.87 -4.05
CA PRO A 54 2.13 21.05 -4.90
C PRO A 54 0.75 21.10 -5.58
N HIS A 55 -0.21 20.26 -5.16
CA HIS A 55 -1.52 20.13 -5.80
C HIS A 55 -2.47 21.28 -5.45
N HIS A 56 -3.53 21.42 -6.25
CA HIS A 56 -4.57 22.43 -6.02
C HIS A 56 -5.61 21.93 -5.02
N HIS A 57 -5.99 22.77 -4.06
CA HIS A 57 -7.05 22.47 -3.10
C HIS A 57 -8.27 23.38 -3.32
N HIS A 58 -9.44 22.77 -3.35
CA HIS A 58 -10.75 23.44 -3.49
C HIS A 58 -11.65 23.02 -2.34
N PRO A 59 -11.86 23.91 -1.34
CA PRO A 59 -12.83 23.64 -0.28
C PRO A 59 -14.24 23.64 -0.85
N LEU A 60 -15.05 22.67 -0.46
CA LEU A 60 -16.44 22.54 -0.85
C LEU A 60 -17.37 22.92 0.31
N SER A 61 -18.55 23.46 0.00
CA SER A 61 -19.55 23.87 0.97
C SER A 61 -20.39 22.70 1.49
N ALA A 62 -20.53 21.64 0.68
CA ALA A 62 -21.32 20.45 0.99
C ALA A 62 -20.77 19.21 0.26
N LEU A 63 -21.27 18.01 0.64
CA LEU A 63 -20.87 16.76 0.03
C LEU A 63 -21.22 16.69 -1.45
N ASP A 64 -22.36 17.26 -1.86
CA ASP A 64 -22.90 17.30 -3.23
C ASP A 64 -22.48 18.53 -4.04
N ASP A 65 -21.63 19.39 -3.45
CA ASP A 65 -21.11 20.58 -4.14
C ASP A 65 -20.14 20.16 -5.27
N ALA A 66 -20.48 20.58 -6.51
CA ALA A 66 -19.61 20.34 -7.66
C ALA A 66 -18.36 21.24 -7.67
N GLY A 67 -18.34 22.32 -6.89
CA GLY A 67 -17.21 23.23 -6.76
C GLY A 67 -16.67 23.70 -8.14
N PRO A 68 -15.38 23.53 -8.41
CA PRO A 68 -14.75 23.99 -9.65
C PRO A 68 -14.96 23.05 -10.85
N LEU A 69 -15.58 21.87 -10.70
CA LEU A 69 -15.67 20.85 -11.76
C LEU A 69 -16.24 21.37 -13.09
N PRO A 70 -17.31 22.21 -13.12
CA PRO A 70 -17.85 22.71 -14.38
C PRO A 70 -16.86 23.53 -15.23
N GLY A 71 -15.96 24.29 -14.57
CA GLY A 71 -14.91 25.07 -15.23
C GLY A 71 -13.60 24.30 -15.44
N LEU A 72 -13.32 23.36 -14.57
CA LEU A 72 -12.09 22.54 -14.60
C LEU A 72 -12.15 21.48 -15.69
N GLN A 73 -13.28 20.78 -15.84
CA GLN A 73 -13.52 19.67 -16.77
C GLN A 73 -12.35 18.67 -16.76
N PRO A 74 -12.09 17.98 -15.61
CA PRO A 74 -10.97 17.09 -15.53
C PRO A 74 -11.13 15.86 -16.43
N ASP A 75 -10.03 15.29 -16.91
CA ASP A 75 -10.03 14.05 -17.68
C ASP A 75 -10.47 12.86 -16.84
N TRP A 76 -10.10 12.89 -15.54
CA TRP A 76 -10.51 11.91 -14.54
C TRP A 76 -11.03 12.57 -13.27
N LEU A 77 -12.14 12.04 -12.75
CA LEU A 77 -12.64 12.33 -11.41
C LEU A 77 -12.49 11.05 -10.56
N VAL A 78 -11.70 11.12 -9.50
CA VAL A 78 -11.43 10.02 -8.57
C VAL A 78 -12.29 10.21 -7.33
N PHE A 79 -13.18 9.27 -7.05
CA PHE A 79 -13.93 9.22 -5.80
C PHE A 79 -13.26 8.26 -4.81
N ASP A 80 -13.02 8.73 -3.62
CA ASP A 80 -12.55 7.95 -2.50
C ASP A 80 -13.28 8.37 -1.22
N HIS A 81 -14.55 7.89 -1.08
CA HIS A 81 -15.44 8.36 -0.04
C HIS A 81 -16.60 7.40 0.23
N TYR A 82 -16.82 7.00 1.49
CA TYR A 82 -17.87 6.03 1.86
C TYR A 82 -19.31 6.55 1.70
N GLN A 83 -19.52 7.85 1.80
CA GLN A 83 -20.86 8.46 1.73
C GLN A 83 -21.28 8.90 0.31
N ILE A 84 -20.40 8.79 -0.68
CA ILE A 84 -20.73 9.09 -2.07
C ILE A 84 -21.31 7.83 -2.71
N ASP A 85 -22.53 7.96 -3.24
CA ASP A 85 -23.27 6.91 -3.91
C ASP A 85 -23.30 7.10 -5.42
N GLN A 86 -23.84 6.11 -6.14
CA GLN A 86 -23.98 6.14 -7.59
C GLN A 86 -24.71 7.40 -8.10
N ARG A 87 -25.68 7.93 -7.35
CA ARG A 87 -26.45 9.12 -7.75
C ARG A 87 -25.56 10.36 -7.80
N LEU A 88 -24.79 10.57 -6.74
CA LEU A 88 -23.87 11.70 -6.66
C LEU A 88 -22.69 11.53 -7.63
N GLU A 89 -22.15 10.32 -7.76
CA GLU A 89 -21.14 10.00 -8.78
C GLU A 89 -21.63 10.38 -10.18
N THR A 90 -22.88 9.98 -10.56
CA THR A 90 -23.48 10.30 -11.87
C THR A 90 -23.65 11.81 -12.06
N GLN A 91 -24.10 12.52 -11.02
CA GLN A 91 -24.28 13.97 -11.07
C GLN A 91 -22.95 14.69 -11.34
N LEU A 92 -21.90 14.32 -10.60
CA LEU A 92 -20.59 14.97 -10.72
C LEU A 92 -19.83 14.52 -11.99
N ALA A 93 -20.06 13.29 -12.46
CA ALA A 93 -19.48 12.74 -13.68
C ALA A 93 -19.86 13.54 -14.94
N ALA A 94 -20.99 14.27 -14.93
CA ALA A 94 -21.38 15.15 -16.03
C ALA A 94 -20.34 16.26 -16.33
N HIS A 95 -19.40 16.52 -15.42
CA HIS A 95 -18.38 17.55 -15.51
C HIS A 95 -16.96 17.01 -15.75
N CYS A 96 -16.79 15.72 -16.02
CA CYS A 96 -15.49 15.11 -16.23
C CYS A 96 -15.48 14.14 -17.41
N GLY A 97 -14.28 13.72 -17.84
CA GLY A 97 -14.13 12.76 -18.94
C GLY A 97 -14.44 11.33 -18.50
N ARG A 98 -13.91 10.89 -17.37
CA ARG A 98 -14.04 9.52 -16.81
C ARG A 98 -14.02 9.53 -15.30
N VAL A 99 -14.55 8.45 -14.72
CA VAL A 99 -14.63 8.26 -13.28
C VAL A 99 -13.81 7.03 -12.84
N LEU A 100 -13.00 7.21 -11.82
CA LEU A 100 -12.41 6.13 -11.01
C LEU A 100 -13.05 6.16 -9.62
N VAL A 101 -13.53 5.03 -9.16
CA VAL A 101 -13.95 4.83 -7.76
C VAL A 101 -12.94 3.96 -7.04
N ILE A 102 -12.50 4.38 -5.86
CA ILE A 102 -11.75 3.57 -4.92
C ILE A 102 -12.74 3.12 -3.84
N ASP A 103 -13.03 1.82 -3.80
CA ASP A 103 -13.96 1.22 -2.85
C ASP A 103 -13.33 -0.05 -2.24
N ASP A 104 -13.67 -0.36 -0.99
CA ASP A 104 -13.23 -1.56 -0.28
C ASP A 104 -14.39 -2.25 0.48
N LEU A 105 -15.63 -1.76 0.28
CA LEU A 105 -16.83 -2.27 0.94
C LEU A 105 -17.62 -3.25 0.07
N ALA A 106 -17.75 -2.98 -1.23
CA ALA A 106 -18.60 -3.73 -2.17
C ALA A 106 -20.05 -3.83 -1.67
N ASP A 107 -20.60 -2.70 -1.18
CA ASP A 107 -21.91 -2.65 -0.51
C ASP A 107 -22.95 -1.78 -1.22
N ARG A 108 -22.56 -1.04 -2.27
CA ARG A 108 -23.41 -0.10 -3.00
C ARG A 108 -23.07 -0.02 -4.48
N PRO A 109 -24.05 0.36 -5.35
CA PRO A 109 -23.80 0.61 -6.75
C PRO A 109 -22.90 1.84 -6.99
N HIS A 110 -22.14 1.81 -8.10
CA HIS A 110 -21.25 2.86 -8.54
C HIS A 110 -21.48 3.26 -9.99
N HIS A 111 -21.13 4.51 -10.33
CA HIS A 111 -21.07 5.03 -11.69
C HIS A 111 -19.61 5.34 -12.05
N CYS A 112 -18.92 4.39 -12.66
CA CYS A 112 -17.48 4.54 -12.95
C CYS A 112 -17.05 3.72 -14.17
N GLN A 113 -15.95 4.14 -14.81
CA GLN A 113 -15.23 3.40 -15.84
C GLN A 113 -14.12 2.52 -15.25
N LEU A 114 -13.59 2.91 -14.08
CA LEU A 114 -12.65 2.10 -13.30
C LEU A 114 -13.14 1.99 -11.88
N LEU A 115 -13.01 0.79 -11.28
CA LEU A 115 -13.17 0.60 -9.84
C LEU A 115 -11.91 -0.09 -9.31
N LEU A 116 -11.34 0.45 -8.24
CA LEU A 116 -10.17 -0.11 -7.57
C LEU A 116 -10.52 -0.56 -6.15
N ASP A 117 -10.25 -1.83 -5.86
CA ASP A 117 -10.21 -2.38 -4.50
C ASP A 117 -8.87 -3.10 -4.29
N GLN A 118 -8.06 -2.58 -3.40
CA GLN A 118 -6.76 -3.16 -3.05
C GLN A 118 -6.85 -4.37 -2.12
N GLY A 119 -8.05 -4.73 -1.67
CA GLY A 119 -8.29 -5.88 -0.80
C GLY A 119 -8.23 -7.21 -1.57
N PRO A 120 -7.46 -8.23 -1.12
CA PRO A 120 -7.25 -9.46 -1.89
C PRO A 120 -8.37 -10.48 -1.75
N LEU A 121 -9.40 -10.24 -0.94
CA LEU A 121 -10.53 -11.15 -0.76
C LEU A 121 -11.70 -10.87 -1.69
N ARG A 122 -11.81 -9.66 -2.24
CA ARG A 122 -12.87 -9.30 -3.17
C ARG A 122 -12.59 -9.86 -4.55
N ARG A 123 -13.64 -10.30 -5.21
CA ARG A 123 -13.62 -10.89 -6.55
C ARG A 123 -14.47 -10.06 -7.51
N ALA A 124 -14.28 -10.27 -8.80
CA ALA A 124 -15.11 -9.61 -9.81
C ALA A 124 -16.60 -9.82 -9.58
N ALA A 125 -17.01 -11.01 -9.13
CA ALA A 125 -18.41 -11.32 -8.84
C ALA A 125 -19.04 -10.43 -7.74
N ASP A 126 -18.23 -9.90 -6.82
CA ASP A 126 -18.72 -9.00 -5.76
C ASP A 126 -19.05 -7.60 -6.31
N TYR A 127 -18.33 -7.14 -7.34
CA TYR A 127 -18.48 -5.81 -7.93
C TYR A 127 -19.28 -5.77 -9.24
N GLN A 128 -19.34 -6.87 -10.01
CA GLN A 128 -20.09 -6.90 -11.28
C GLN A 128 -21.55 -6.46 -11.16
N PRO A 129 -22.31 -6.83 -10.10
CA PRO A 129 -23.69 -6.32 -9.93
C PRO A 129 -23.78 -4.85 -9.54
N LEU A 130 -22.65 -4.26 -9.07
CA LEU A 130 -22.59 -2.94 -8.48
C LEU A 130 -21.95 -1.90 -9.42
N THR A 131 -21.50 -2.32 -10.60
CA THR A 131 -20.80 -1.44 -11.56
C THR A 131 -21.39 -1.56 -12.95
N PRO A 132 -21.22 -0.53 -13.82
CA PRO A 132 -21.56 -0.64 -15.23
C PRO A 132 -20.88 -1.85 -15.89
N ALA A 133 -21.54 -2.46 -16.88
CA ALA A 133 -21.04 -3.67 -17.55
C ALA A 133 -19.67 -3.49 -18.25
N ASP A 134 -19.33 -2.27 -18.64
CA ASP A 134 -18.06 -1.86 -19.24
C ASP A 134 -17.04 -1.34 -18.22
N CYS A 135 -17.40 -1.31 -16.93
CA CYS A 135 -16.47 -0.92 -15.87
C CYS A 135 -15.33 -1.93 -15.74
N ARG A 136 -14.11 -1.42 -15.71
CA ARG A 136 -12.93 -2.24 -15.48
C ARG A 136 -12.62 -2.31 -13.99
N LEU A 137 -12.52 -3.52 -13.48
CA LEU A 137 -12.22 -3.80 -12.08
C LEU A 137 -10.71 -4.01 -11.89
N LEU A 138 -10.11 -3.26 -10.97
CA LEU A 138 -8.71 -3.32 -10.55
C LEU A 138 -8.70 -3.87 -9.11
N LEU A 139 -8.62 -5.18 -8.96
CA LEU A 139 -8.84 -5.87 -7.69
C LEU A 139 -7.56 -6.51 -7.15
N GLY A 140 -7.44 -6.48 -5.84
CA GLY A 140 -6.38 -7.16 -5.11
C GLY A 140 -5.14 -6.30 -4.86
N THR A 141 -4.19 -6.88 -4.13
CA THR A 141 -2.97 -6.21 -3.67
C THR A 141 -1.99 -5.84 -4.78
N ASP A 142 -2.19 -6.37 -6.00
CA ASP A 142 -1.52 -5.88 -7.21
C ASP A 142 -1.79 -4.39 -7.46
N TYR A 143 -2.86 -3.85 -6.87
CA TYR A 143 -3.25 -2.44 -6.93
C TYR A 143 -3.14 -1.73 -5.59
N ALA A 144 -2.35 -2.25 -4.64
CA ALA A 144 -2.09 -1.57 -3.38
C ALA A 144 -1.41 -0.22 -3.62
N LEU A 145 -2.04 0.85 -3.14
CA LEU A 145 -1.65 2.23 -3.40
C LEU A 145 -0.56 2.69 -2.43
N LEU A 146 0.65 2.21 -2.64
CA LEU A 146 1.81 2.48 -1.82
C LEU A 146 2.75 3.49 -2.47
N ARG A 147 3.33 4.37 -1.66
CA ARG A 147 4.41 5.25 -2.11
C ARG A 147 5.64 4.44 -2.55
N PRO A 148 6.39 4.88 -3.59
CA PRO A 148 7.54 4.15 -4.11
C PRO A 148 8.62 3.82 -3.06
N ALA A 149 8.74 4.63 -2.00
CA ALA A 149 9.68 4.41 -0.91
C ALA A 149 9.55 3.04 -0.24
N TYR A 150 8.32 2.51 -0.08
CA TYR A 150 8.10 1.20 0.54
C TYR A 150 8.69 0.04 -0.27
N ARG A 151 8.82 0.21 -1.56
CA ARG A 151 9.45 -0.79 -2.43
C ARG A 151 10.97 -0.63 -2.52
N GLN A 152 11.46 0.62 -2.51
CA GLN A 152 12.88 0.93 -2.67
C GLN A 152 13.68 0.60 -1.40
N LEU A 153 13.05 0.64 -0.23
CA LEU A 153 13.67 0.36 1.05
C LEU A 153 13.51 -1.12 1.40
N ALA A 154 14.34 -1.98 0.80
CA ALA A 154 14.38 -3.39 1.19
C ALA A 154 14.83 -3.53 2.65
N GLN A 155 14.09 -4.29 3.45
CA GLN A 155 14.47 -4.57 4.83
C GLN A 155 15.70 -5.45 4.90
N GLN A 156 16.67 -5.12 5.77
CA GLN A 156 17.80 -5.97 6.09
C GLN A 156 17.38 -7.02 7.13
N HIS A 157 17.85 -8.25 6.95
CA HIS A 157 17.63 -9.31 7.92
C HIS A 157 18.46 -9.07 9.17
N ALA A 158 17.83 -8.94 10.33
CA ALA A 158 18.51 -9.01 11.62
C ALA A 158 18.48 -10.45 12.13
N SER A 159 19.64 -10.96 12.52
CA SER A 159 19.74 -12.29 13.17
C SER A 159 19.20 -12.31 14.60
N GLN A 160 19.07 -11.16 15.23
CA GLN A 160 18.46 -10.91 16.53
C GLN A 160 17.68 -9.61 16.49
N TRP A 161 16.47 -9.61 17.01
CA TRP A 161 15.66 -8.43 17.14
C TRP A 161 16.19 -7.46 18.18
N ARG A 162 16.34 -6.19 17.76
CA ARG A 162 16.83 -5.09 18.58
C ARG A 162 15.95 -3.87 18.51
N LEU A 163 15.22 -3.69 17.40
CA LEU A 163 14.49 -2.49 17.07
C LEU A 163 13.01 -2.82 16.87
N GLY A 164 12.14 -2.38 17.80
CA GLY A 164 10.69 -2.59 17.75
C GLY A 164 9.94 -1.32 17.43
N LEU A 165 9.05 -1.37 16.44
CA LEU A 165 8.17 -0.25 16.04
C LEU A 165 6.76 -0.48 16.59
N VAL A 166 6.18 0.53 17.25
CA VAL A 166 4.77 0.54 17.65
C VAL A 166 4.05 1.66 16.91
N CYS A 167 3.02 1.31 16.10
CA CYS A 167 2.24 2.31 15.39
C CYS A 167 0.83 1.79 15.06
N PHE A 168 -0.20 2.46 15.59
CA PHE A 168 -1.61 2.12 15.37
C PHE A 168 -2.36 3.10 14.46
N GLY A 169 -1.61 3.98 13.76
CA GLY A 169 -2.17 4.92 12.80
C GLY A 169 -2.41 6.32 13.36
N GLY A 170 -3.21 7.11 12.61
CA GLY A 170 -3.33 8.55 12.86
C GLY A 170 -4.09 8.93 14.11
N ALA A 171 -5.13 8.17 14.47
CA ALA A 171 -6.05 8.53 15.55
C ALA A 171 -5.94 7.61 16.77
N ASP A 172 -5.77 6.28 16.58
CA ASP A 172 -5.74 5.28 17.66
C ASP A 172 -6.84 5.48 18.72
N PRO A 173 -8.12 5.42 18.34
CA PRO A 173 -9.22 5.75 19.26
C PRO A 173 -9.37 4.72 20.40
N ALA A 174 -8.79 3.54 20.25
CA ALA A 174 -8.80 2.48 21.26
C ALA A 174 -7.66 2.61 22.29
N GLY A 175 -6.73 3.56 22.13
CA GLY A 175 -5.57 3.73 23.00
C GLY A 175 -4.59 2.53 22.94
N ALA A 176 -4.50 1.87 21.80
CA ALA A 176 -3.67 0.67 21.63
C ALA A 176 -2.17 0.97 21.83
N CYS A 177 -1.71 2.17 21.50
CA CYS A 177 -0.37 2.63 21.84
C CYS A 177 -0.11 2.58 23.35
N LEU A 178 -1.03 3.13 24.15
CA LEU A 178 -0.91 3.17 25.61
C LEU A 178 -1.02 1.77 26.23
N ILE A 179 -1.94 0.94 25.71
CA ILE A 179 -2.11 -0.47 26.11
C ILE A 179 -0.81 -1.23 25.86
N THR A 180 -0.23 -1.10 24.66
CA THR A 180 1.03 -1.75 24.29
C THR A 180 2.15 -1.32 25.22
N LEU A 181 2.30 -0.02 25.48
CA LEU A 181 3.32 0.51 26.37
C LEU A 181 3.19 -0.03 27.79
N ASN A 182 1.97 -0.10 28.30
CA ASN A 182 1.71 -0.67 29.64
C ASN A 182 2.03 -2.16 29.72
N SER A 183 1.78 -2.92 28.66
CA SER A 183 2.13 -4.35 28.60
C SER A 183 3.64 -4.56 28.49
N LEU A 184 4.33 -3.81 27.62
CA LEU A 184 5.78 -3.85 27.45
C LEU A 184 6.53 -3.50 28.75
N ALA A 185 6.05 -2.52 29.52
CA ALA A 185 6.62 -2.11 30.79
C ALA A 185 6.72 -3.24 31.82
N ARG A 186 5.85 -4.26 31.72
CA ARG A 186 5.79 -5.41 32.61
C ARG A 186 6.66 -6.59 32.13
N LEU A 187 7.26 -6.50 30.93
CA LEU A 187 8.06 -7.57 30.32
C LEU A 187 9.56 -7.28 30.45
N PRO A 188 10.34 -8.09 31.20
CA PRO A 188 11.79 -7.91 31.26
C PRO A 188 12.47 -7.96 29.89
N TRP A 189 11.97 -8.78 28.97
CA TRP A 189 12.43 -8.87 27.58
C TRP A 189 12.36 -7.53 26.85
N ALA A 190 11.32 -6.73 27.08
CA ALA A 190 11.15 -5.44 26.41
C ALA A 190 12.32 -4.46 26.69
N ARG A 191 13.07 -4.63 27.76
CA ARG A 191 14.27 -3.84 28.08
C ARG A 191 15.48 -4.15 27.19
N THR A 192 15.43 -5.25 26.46
CA THR A 192 16.50 -5.63 25.51
C THR A 192 16.28 -5.06 24.10
N ILE A 193 15.15 -4.37 23.89
CA ILE A 193 14.70 -3.81 22.62
C ILE A 193 14.70 -2.29 22.71
N GLN A 194 15.18 -1.62 21.66
CA GLN A 194 14.94 -0.20 21.46
C GLN A 194 13.59 -0.02 20.78
N TRP A 195 12.74 0.76 21.39
CA TRP A 195 11.38 0.97 20.91
C TRP A 195 11.24 2.35 20.25
N THR A 196 10.56 2.37 19.11
CA THR A 196 10.03 3.61 18.55
C THR A 196 8.51 3.49 18.56
N LEU A 197 7.85 4.39 19.29
CA LEU A 197 6.39 4.49 19.33
C LEU A 197 5.98 5.72 18.53
N VAL A 198 5.22 5.49 17.44
CA VAL A 198 4.67 6.58 16.62
C VAL A 198 3.19 6.70 16.91
N ALA A 199 2.81 7.73 17.66
CA ALA A 199 1.42 8.10 17.88
C ALA A 199 1.02 9.17 16.85
N GLY A 200 -0.07 8.94 16.12
CA GLY A 200 -0.54 9.88 15.11
C GLY A 200 -0.94 11.24 15.66
N GLY A 201 -0.94 12.27 14.82
CA GLY A 201 -1.23 13.64 15.22
C GLY A 201 -2.61 13.86 15.85
N ALA A 202 -3.58 12.98 15.55
CA ALA A 202 -4.94 13.00 16.10
C ALA A 202 -5.15 12.01 17.26
N ASN A 203 -4.09 11.43 17.83
CA ASN A 203 -4.22 10.50 18.95
C ASN A 203 -4.71 11.25 20.21
N PRO A 204 -5.89 10.88 20.76
CA PRO A 204 -6.48 11.59 21.91
C PRO A 204 -5.71 11.31 23.22
N PHE A 205 -4.89 10.26 23.28
CA PHE A 205 -4.13 9.85 24.46
C PHE A 205 -2.70 10.39 24.47
N TRP A 206 -2.41 11.43 23.68
CA TRP A 206 -1.05 11.97 23.60
C TRP A 206 -0.49 12.42 24.96
N PRO A 207 -1.22 13.17 25.82
CA PRO A 207 -0.71 13.59 27.13
C PRO A 207 -0.38 12.38 28.05
N GLU A 208 -1.24 11.36 28.03
CA GLU A 208 -1.05 10.14 28.82
C GLU A 208 0.17 9.33 28.33
N LEU A 209 0.40 9.31 26.99
CA LEU A 209 1.59 8.69 26.40
C LEU A 209 2.87 9.40 26.83
N GLU A 210 2.91 10.75 26.77
CA GLU A 210 4.06 11.54 27.22
C GLU A 210 4.38 11.29 28.71
N GLN A 211 3.35 11.32 29.55
CA GLN A 211 3.50 11.03 30.96
C GLN A 211 4.03 9.62 31.18
N ARG A 212 3.41 8.63 30.51
CA ARG A 212 3.77 7.23 30.68
C ARG A 212 5.20 6.92 30.22
N VAL A 213 5.64 7.50 29.11
CA VAL A 213 7.02 7.39 28.62
C VAL A 213 8.02 7.95 29.64
N ALA A 214 7.69 9.11 30.25
CA ALA A 214 8.55 9.71 31.28
C ALA A 214 8.69 8.83 32.54
N GLU A 215 7.66 8.03 32.88
CA GLU A 215 7.68 7.09 34.01
C GLU A 215 8.50 5.81 33.72
N LEU A 216 8.73 5.47 32.45
CA LEU A 216 9.35 4.23 32.01
C LEU A 216 10.82 4.43 31.61
N ALA A 217 11.60 5.07 32.46
CA ALA A 217 13.02 5.38 32.22
C ALA A 217 13.92 4.14 32.02
N ASP A 218 13.45 2.94 32.35
CA ASP A 218 14.13 1.67 32.17
C ASP A 218 13.86 1.00 30.80
N LEU A 219 12.97 1.57 29.98
CA LEU A 219 12.77 1.18 28.59
C LEU A 219 13.52 2.16 27.67
N ASP A 220 14.32 1.62 26.75
CA ASP A 220 14.89 2.41 25.67
C ASP A 220 13.79 2.72 24.63
N LEU A 221 13.12 3.86 24.80
CA LEU A 221 11.92 4.21 24.07
C LEU A 221 11.95 5.65 23.55
N VAL A 222 11.71 5.80 22.25
CA VAL A 222 11.51 7.08 21.57
C VAL A 222 10.02 7.23 21.23
N LEU A 223 9.38 8.33 21.70
CA LEU A 223 8.02 8.71 21.34
C LEU A 223 8.04 9.77 20.24
N LEU A 224 7.40 9.48 19.11
CA LEU A 224 7.26 10.39 17.98
C LEU A 224 5.78 10.78 17.79
N ARG A 225 5.55 12.08 17.64
CA ARG A 225 4.23 12.59 17.29
C ARG A 225 4.11 12.73 15.78
N GLN A 226 3.57 11.69 15.13
CA GLN A 226 3.47 11.60 13.68
C GLN A 226 4.85 11.51 12.99
N SER A 227 4.90 10.90 11.83
CA SER A 227 6.08 10.89 10.97
C SER A 227 5.63 10.84 9.51
N ASP A 228 6.25 11.63 8.67
CA ASP A 228 6.16 11.60 7.20
C ASP A 228 7.17 10.61 6.58
N GLN A 229 8.11 10.10 7.40
CA GLN A 229 9.16 9.14 7.01
C GLN A 229 8.83 7.70 7.48
N MET A 230 7.55 7.30 7.44
CA MET A 230 7.14 5.97 7.93
C MET A 230 7.82 4.82 7.18
N ALA A 231 8.06 4.96 5.87
CA ALA A 231 8.75 3.93 5.09
C ALA A 231 10.19 3.71 5.60
N ASP A 232 10.92 4.78 5.87
CA ASP A 232 12.28 4.72 6.43
C ASP A 232 12.27 4.15 7.85
N LEU A 233 11.35 4.58 8.71
CA LEU A 233 11.19 4.01 10.05
C LEU A 233 10.91 2.51 9.97
N MET A 234 9.92 2.09 9.20
CA MET A 234 9.57 0.68 9.03
C MET A 234 10.73 -0.15 8.49
N SER A 235 11.52 0.38 7.54
CA SER A 235 12.64 -0.34 6.95
C SER A 235 13.81 -0.58 7.90
N ARG A 236 13.96 0.25 8.93
CA ARG A 236 15.04 0.16 9.93
C ARG A 236 14.69 -0.68 11.14
N HIS A 237 13.42 -1.02 11.34
CA HIS A 237 12.98 -1.80 12.49
C HIS A 237 12.90 -3.29 12.15
N ASP A 238 13.18 -4.16 13.13
CA ASP A 238 13.20 -5.60 12.95
C ASP A 238 11.78 -6.18 12.89
N PHE A 239 10.85 -5.58 13.62
CA PHE A 239 9.44 -5.97 13.68
C PHE A 239 8.54 -4.78 14.07
N ALA A 240 7.24 -4.96 13.88
CA ALA A 240 6.26 -3.96 14.27
C ALA A 240 5.11 -4.55 15.11
N ILE A 241 4.53 -3.73 15.98
CA ILE A 241 3.21 -3.93 16.60
C ILE A 241 2.31 -2.81 16.06
N GLY A 242 1.16 -3.16 15.47
CA GLY A 242 0.34 -2.12 14.87
C GLY A 242 -1.05 -2.56 14.44
N ALA A 243 -1.85 -1.59 14.02
CA ALA A 243 -3.23 -1.81 13.61
C ALA A 243 -3.34 -2.70 12.35
N ALA A 244 -4.44 -3.45 12.25
CA ALA A 244 -4.81 -4.22 11.05
C ALA A 244 -5.46 -3.31 9.97
N GLY A 245 -4.97 -2.08 9.81
CA GLY A 245 -5.45 -1.07 8.86
C GLY A 245 -4.64 -1.01 7.56
N GLY A 246 -4.69 0.12 6.86
CA GLY A 246 -4.01 0.35 5.56
C GLY A 246 -2.50 0.13 5.59
N MET A 247 -1.83 0.43 6.72
CA MET A 247 -0.39 0.17 6.91
C MET A 247 -0.01 -1.32 6.87
N THR A 248 -0.97 -2.23 6.87
CA THR A 248 -0.72 -3.66 6.65
C THR A 248 -0.02 -3.90 5.31
N TRP A 249 -0.42 -3.20 4.27
CA TRP A 249 0.16 -3.34 2.93
C TRP A 249 1.57 -2.75 2.85
N GLU A 250 1.81 -1.65 3.57
CA GLU A 250 3.12 -1.01 3.70
C GLU A 250 4.12 -1.96 4.37
N ARG A 251 3.75 -2.54 5.52
CA ARG A 251 4.57 -3.51 6.25
C ARG A 251 4.78 -4.80 5.45
N ALA A 252 3.75 -5.29 4.78
CA ALA A 252 3.84 -6.47 3.91
C ALA A 252 4.80 -6.23 2.73
N CYS A 253 4.72 -5.08 2.07
CA CYS A 253 5.60 -4.71 0.96
C CYS A 253 7.08 -4.67 1.38
N LEU A 254 7.37 -4.07 2.53
CA LEU A 254 8.72 -4.05 3.11
C LEU A 254 9.18 -5.43 3.59
N GLY A 255 8.24 -6.35 3.85
CA GLY A 255 8.51 -7.60 4.53
C GLY A 255 8.80 -7.42 6.02
N LEU A 256 8.20 -6.44 6.68
CA LEU A 256 8.36 -6.18 8.11
C LEU A 256 7.48 -7.14 8.93
N PRO A 257 8.06 -8.10 9.68
CA PRO A 257 7.32 -8.98 10.55
C PRO A 257 6.44 -8.17 11.50
N THR A 258 5.17 -8.51 11.58
CA THR A 258 4.20 -7.66 12.28
C THR A 258 3.33 -8.46 13.23
N LEU A 259 3.10 -7.90 14.42
CA LEU A 259 1.99 -8.27 15.30
C LEU A 259 0.82 -7.31 15.01
N ALA A 260 -0.22 -7.81 14.36
CA ALA A 260 -1.38 -7.02 13.96
C ALA A 260 -2.51 -7.11 14.99
N VAL A 261 -3.12 -5.97 15.29
CA VAL A 261 -4.24 -5.86 16.24
C VAL A 261 -5.33 -5.01 15.59
N PRO A 262 -6.53 -5.55 15.34
CA PRO A 262 -7.66 -4.73 14.92
C PRO A 262 -8.14 -3.85 16.06
N ILE A 263 -8.23 -2.54 15.85
CA ILE A 263 -8.58 -1.55 16.87
C ILE A 263 -9.92 -0.84 16.60
N VAL A 264 -10.49 -1.03 15.41
CA VAL A 264 -11.79 -0.51 14.98
C VAL A 264 -12.50 -1.50 14.07
N ASP A 265 -13.83 -1.42 13.99
CA ASP A 265 -14.67 -2.42 13.30
C ASP A 265 -14.36 -2.54 11.80
N ASN A 266 -14.04 -1.45 11.12
CA ASN A 266 -13.70 -1.47 9.69
C ASN A 266 -12.38 -2.19 9.38
N GLN A 267 -11.59 -2.55 10.40
CA GLN A 267 -10.36 -3.36 10.23
C GLN A 267 -10.62 -4.87 10.27
N GLN A 268 -11.83 -5.32 10.59
CA GLN A 268 -12.16 -6.75 10.66
C GLN A 268 -11.96 -7.46 9.32
N PHE A 269 -12.24 -6.79 8.21
CA PHE A 269 -11.97 -7.34 6.88
C PHE A 269 -10.47 -7.56 6.64
N ASN A 270 -9.63 -6.57 6.93
CA ASN A 270 -8.19 -6.71 6.82
C ASN A 270 -7.64 -7.76 7.78
N ASP A 271 -8.20 -7.90 8.99
CA ASP A 271 -7.82 -8.95 9.93
C ASP A 271 -8.09 -10.36 9.36
N GLN A 272 -9.22 -10.56 8.66
CA GLN A 272 -9.49 -11.80 7.94
C GLN A 272 -8.49 -12.05 6.81
N VAL A 273 -8.08 -11.01 6.08
CA VAL A 273 -7.02 -11.08 5.07
C VAL A 273 -5.70 -11.53 5.69
N ILE A 274 -5.29 -10.88 6.78
CA ILE A 274 -4.07 -11.21 7.50
C ILE A 274 -4.07 -12.68 7.93
N ALA A 275 -5.20 -13.17 8.48
CA ALA A 275 -5.37 -14.55 8.87
C ALA A 275 -5.26 -15.52 7.69
N ARG A 276 -5.99 -15.24 6.60
CA ARG A 276 -6.06 -16.11 5.43
C ARG A 276 -4.73 -16.26 4.72
N PHE A 277 -4.00 -15.17 4.55
CA PHE A 277 -2.71 -15.14 3.84
C PHE A 277 -1.52 -15.27 4.79
N GLN A 278 -1.77 -15.38 6.10
CA GLN A 278 -0.75 -15.48 7.15
C GLN A 278 0.32 -14.38 7.01
N LEU A 279 -0.14 -13.12 6.92
CA LEU A 279 0.73 -11.96 6.68
C LEU A 279 1.34 -11.41 7.97
N ALA A 280 0.75 -11.71 9.12
CA ALA A 280 1.19 -11.22 10.42
C ALA A 280 0.76 -12.19 11.54
N GLU A 281 1.42 -12.15 12.68
CA GLU A 281 0.89 -12.68 13.93
C GLU A 281 -0.25 -11.78 14.40
N ARG A 282 -1.22 -12.33 15.14
CA ARG A 282 -2.46 -11.60 15.47
C ARG A 282 -2.76 -11.68 16.96
N LEU A 283 -3.21 -10.56 17.52
CA LEU A 283 -3.86 -10.47 18.82
C LEU A 283 -5.14 -9.63 18.73
N THR A 284 -6.06 -9.90 19.64
CA THR A 284 -7.14 -8.96 19.94
C THR A 284 -6.63 -7.83 20.84
N LEU A 285 -7.39 -6.74 20.93
CA LEU A 285 -7.04 -5.61 21.81
C LEU A 285 -6.98 -6.03 23.30
N SER A 286 -7.84 -6.97 23.72
CA SER A 286 -7.84 -7.52 25.07
C SER A 286 -6.58 -8.37 25.34
N GLU A 287 -6.17 -9.20 24.40
CA GLU A 287 -4.94 -10.00 24.54
C GLU A 287 -3.68 -9.12 24.51
N LEU A 288 -3.69 -8.00 23.78
CA LEU A 288 -2.60 -7.00 23.78
C LEU A 288 -2.37 -6.41 25.20
N ALA A 289 -3.42 -6.30 26.00
CA ALA A 289 -3.36 -5.82 27.37
C ALA A 289 -2.78 -6.87 28.38
N GLU A 290 -2.61 -8.12 27.95
CA GLU A 290 -2.07 -9.20 28.74
C GLU A 290 -0.57 -9.42 28.40
N PRO A 291 0.40 -9.02 29.28
CA PRO A 291 1.83 -9.09 28.96
C PRO A 291 2.31 -10.47 28.51
N GLU A 292 1.82 -11.53 29.13
CA GLU A 292 2.21 -12.90 28.81
C GLU A 292 1.73 -13.32 27.41
N ARG A 293 0.52 -12.88 27.01
CA ARG A 293 -0.01 -13.11 25.64
C ARG A 293 0.79 -12.34 24.61
N LEU A 294 1.09 -11.07 24.90
CA LEU A 294 1.94 -10.25 24.04
C LEU A 294 3.32 -10.89 23.84
N LEU A 295 3.98 -11.33 24.91
CA LEU A 295 5.29 -11.98 24.82
C LEU A 295 5.23 -13.26 23.98
N GLN A 296 4.25 -14.13 24.22
CA GLN A 296 4.06 -15.36 23.45
C GLN A 296 3.85 -15.08 21.95
N ALA A 297 3.05 -14.07 21.63
CA ALA A 297 2.81 -13.66 20.24
C ALA A 297 4.09 -13.13 19.58
N LEU A 298 4.88 -12.30 20.28
CA LEU A 298 6.16 -11.80 19.78
C LEU A 298 7.19 -12.91 19.56
N GLN A 299 7.23 -13.90 20.46
CA GLN A 299 8.10 -15.08 20.31
C GLN A 299 7.71 -15.93 19.09
N ARG A 300 6.41 -16.16 18.84
CA ARG A 300 5.94 -16.84 17.63
C ARG A 300 6.27 -16.03 16.37
N LEU A 301 6.08 -14.72 16.42
CA LEU A 301 6.40 -13.82 15.32
C LEU A 301 7.89 -13.87 14.97
N GLU A 302 8.79 -13.86 15.98
CA GLU A 302 10.23 -13.97 15.78
C GLU A 302 10.62 -15.31 15.14
N GLN A 303 10.08 -16.43 15.65
CA GLN A 303 10.33 -17.78 15.12
C GLN A 303 9.90 -17.95 13.67
N GLN A 304 8.86 -17.24 13.23
CA GLN A 304 8.28 -17.31 11.88
C GLN A 304 8.57 -16.06 11.04
N SER A 305 9.49 -15.21 11.45
CA SER A 305 9.74 -13.89 10.87
C SER A 305 10.03 -13.96 9.35
N ASP A 306 10.84 -14.92 8.92
CA ASP A 306 11.18 -15.12 7.50
C ASP A 306 9.98 -15.55 6.66
N ASP A 307 9.08 -16.34 7.24
CA ASP A 307 7.86 -16.75 6.57
C ASP A 307 6.89 -15.58 6.41
N TYR A 308 6.71 -14.75 7.44
CA TYR A 308 5.89 -13.54 7.35
C TYR A 308 6.47 -12.56 6.33
N ARG A 309 7.77 -12.34 6.33
CA ARG A 309 8.48 -11.51 5.37
C ARG A 309 8.23 -11.97 3.94
N ARG A 310 8.51 -13.24 3.65
CA ARG A 310 8.33 -13.82 2.33
C ARG A 310 6.90 -13.72 1.83
N ARG A 311 5.91 -14.09 2.67
CA ARG A 311 4.49 -14.02 2.30
C ARG A 311 4.04 -12.58 2.06
N GLY A 312 4.46 -11.62 2.88
CA GLY A 312 4.16 -10.21 2.71
C GLY A 312 4.65 -9.68 1.38
N GLN A 313 5.92 -9.90 1.05
CA GLN A 313 6.54 -9.45 -0.20
C GLN A 313 5.97 -10.17 -1.45
N GLN A 314 5.56 -11.43 -1.32
CA GLN A 314 4.86 -12.13 -2.39
C GLN A 314 3.45 -11.59 -2.61
N GLN A 315 2.78 -11.15 -1.55
CA GLN A 315 1.42 -10.63 -1.62
C GLN A 315 1.38 -9.18 -2.11
N VAL A 316 2.39 -8.35 -1.79
CA VAL A 316 2.41 -6.91 -2.08
C VAL A 316 3.74 -6.53 -2.70
N ASP A 317 3.77 -6.35 -4.01
CA ASP A 317 4.99 -6.03 -4.77
C ASP A 317 5.33 -4.53 -4.83
N GLY A 318 4.44 -3.66 -4.30
CA GLY A 318 4.64 -2.21 -4.25
C GLY A 318 4.46 -1.49 -5.59
N LEU A 319 3.90 -2.15 -6.62
CA LEU A 319 3.71 -1.61 -7.97
C LEU A 319 2.27 -1.15 -8.26
N GLY A 320 1.36 -1.29 -7.31
CA GLY A 320 -0.05 -0.99 -7.52
C GLY A 320 -0.30 0.44 -7.97
N LEU A 321 0.45 1.38 -7.40
CA LEU A 321 0.38 2.78 -7.78
C LEU A 321 0.83 3.02 -9.23
N ASP A 322 1.91 2.38 -9.67
CA ASP A 322 2.41 2.49 -11.05
C ASP A 322 1.40 1.89 -12.04
N ARG A 323 0.79 0.73 -11.70
CA ARG A 323 -0.26 0.11 -12.51
C ARG A 323 -1.48 1.01 -12.67
N LEU A 324 -1.95 1.61 -11.58
CA LEU A 324 -3.08 2.53 -11.64
C LEU A 324 -2.74 3.78 -12.46
N THR A 325 -1.59 4.42 -12.20
CA THR A 325 -1.20 5.64 -12.90
C THR A 325 -0.98 5.41 -14.40
N ALA A 326 -0.43 4.25 -14.79
CA ALA A 326 -0.33 3.87 -16.19
C ALA A 326 -1.70 3.82 -16.87
N ARG A 327 -2.73 3.32 -16.17
CA ARG A 327 -4.12 3.33 -16.66
C ARG A 327 -4.67 4.73 -16.84
N LEU A 328 -4.50 5.58 -15.85
CA LEU A 328 -5.00 6.96 -15.89
C LEU A 328 -4.31 7.76 -17.00
N LEU A 329 -3.01 7.51 -17.23
CA LEU A 329 -2.22 8.12 -18.30
C LEU A 329 -2.43 7.45 -19.67
N GLN A 330 -3.26 6.40 -19.78
CA GLN A 330 -3.46 5.59 -20.98
C GLN A 330 -2.16 4.93 -21.49
N GLN A 331 -1.22 4.69 -20.59
CA GLN A 331 -0.02 3.93 -20.88
C GLN A 331 -0.27 2.42 -20.82
N PRO A 332 0.55 1.59 -21.45
CA PRO A 332 0.44 0.13 -21.35
C PRO A 332 0.50 -0.33 -19.88
N ASP A 333 -0.46 -1.17 -19.47
CA ASP A 333 -0.45 -1.82 -18.16
C ASP A 333 0.01 -3.27 -18.30
N TYR A 334 1.19 -3.54 -17.79
CA TYR A 334 1.78 -4.86 -17.82
C TYR A 334 1.59 -5.55 -16.45
N GLN A 335 1.23 -6.82 -16.47
CA GLN A 335 1.07 -7.65 -15.26
C GLN A 335 1.95 -8.88 -15.38
N LEU A 336 2.74 -9.19 -14.35
CA LEU A 336 3.49 -10.43 -14.24
C LEU A 336 2.82 -11.30 -13.18
N LEU A 337 2.18 -12.38 -13.62
CA LEU A 337 1.37 -13.25 -12.77
C LEU A 337 2.01 -14.62 -12.63
N PRO A 338 2.08 -15.19 -11.42
CA PRO A 338 2.54 -16.57 -11.24
C PRO A 338 1.52 -17.56 -11.81
N ASP A 339 2.04 -18.62 -12.45
CA ASP A 339 1.26 -19.72 -12.97
C ASP A 339 2.02 -21.05 -12.74
N GLY A 340 1.85 -21.64 -11.57
CA GLY A 340 2.59 -22.81 -11.12
C GLY A 340 4.10 -22.53 -11.01
N GLN A 341 4.93 -23.19 -11.83
CA GLN A 341 6.37 -22.95 -11.92
C GLN A 341 6.76 -21.91 -12.99
N GLN A 342 5.77 -21.29 -13.58
CA GLN A 342 5.93 -20.30 -14.63
C GLN A 342 5.42 -18.93 -14.18
N TRP A 343 5.75 -17.91 -14.99
CA TRP A 343 5.27 -16.54 -14.82
C TRP A 343 4.75 -16.04 -16.16
N GLN A 344 3.60 -15.39 -16.14
CA GLN A 344 2.98 -14.84 -17.34
C GLN A 344 3.05 -13.32 -17.32
N LEU A 345 3.74 -12.71 -18.29
CA LEU A 345 3.63 -11.28 -18.56
C LEU A 345 2.41 -11.03 -19.43
N ARG A 346 1.47 -10.26 -18.93
CA ARG A 346 0.24 -9.88 -19.62
C ARG A 346 0.15 -8.37 -19.80
N HIS A 347 -0.52 -7.95 -20.86
CA HIS A 347 -0.90 -6.57 -21.12
C HIS A 347 -2.38 -6.56 -21.51
N ASP A 348 -3.20 -5.80 -20.79
CA ASP A 348 -4.66 -5.76 -21.01
C ASP A 348 -5.32 -7.15 -21.00
N GLY A 349 -4.87 -8.03 -20.10
CA GLY A 349 -5.33 -9.41 -20.01
C GLY A 349 -4.79 -10.35 -21.11
N LYS A 350 -4.16 -9.83 -22.17
CA LYS A 350 -3.54 -10.63 -23.23
C LYS A 350 -2.17 -11.14 -22.79
N LEU A 351 -1.92 -12.42 -22.97
CA LEU A 351 -0.60 -13.03 -22.71
C LEU A 351 0.42 -12.51 -23.72
N LEU A 352 1.51 -11.95 -23.24
CA LEU A 352 2.65 -11.52 -24.08
C LEU A 352 3.81 -12.48 -24.02
N LEU A 353 4.09 -13.02 -22.83
CA LEU A 353 5.27 -13.81 -22.54
C LEU A 353 4.99 -14.80 -21.42
N THR A 354 5.50 -16.01 -21.54
CA THR A 354 5.61 -16.97 -20.44
C THR A 354 7.08 -17.13 -20.08
N LEU A 355 7.40 -17.08 -18.79
CA LEU A 355 8.72 -17.32 -18.24
C LEU A 355 8.71 -18.61 -17.44
N THR A 356 9.76 -19.41 -17.56
CA THR A 356 9.99 -20.59 -16.72
C THR A 356 11.31 -20.42 -15.99
N LEU A 357 11.29 -20.54 -14.65
CA LEU A 357 12.48 -20.43 -13.83
C LEU A 357 13.06 -21.83 -13.55
N ASN A 358 14.29 -22.07 -13.99
CA ASN A 358 15.06 -23.27 -13.73
C ASN A 358 16.35 -22.93 -12.96
N GLY A 359 16.29 -23.01 -11.62
CA GLY A 359 17.35 -22.50 -10.77
C GLY A 359 17.46 -20.97 -10.90
N GLN A 360 18.60 -20.45 -11.34
CA GLN A 360 18.83 -19.02 -11.62
C GLN A 360 18.61 -18.64 -13.10
N ARG A 361 18.21 -19.60 -13.93
CA ARG A 361 18.08 -19.41 -15.37
C ARG A 361 16.62 -19.27 -15.74
N LEU A 362 16.28 -18.15 -16.40
CA LEU A 362 14.96 -17.88 -16.97
C LEU A 362 14.96 -18.31 -18.45
N THR A 363 14.05 -19.19 -18.81
CA THR A 363 13.65 -19.42 -20.20
C THR A 363 12.35 -18.69 -20.48
N TRP A 364 12.14 -18.25 -21.71
CA TRP A 364 10.98 -17.47 -22.06
C TRP A 364 10.41 -17.88 -23.42
N GLN A 365 9.10 -17.70 -23.54
CA GLN A 365 8.37 -17.91 -24.80
C GLN A 365 7.41 -16.73 -24.98
N ALA A 366 7.67 -15.89 -25.96
CA ALA A 366 6.80 -14.77 -26.31
C ALA A 366 5.77 -15.16 -27.35
N THR A 367 4.55 -14.63 -27.20
CA THR A 367 3.48 -14.78 -28.20
C THR A 367 3.66 -13.82 -29.37
N GLN A 368 4.42 -12.73 -29.16
CA GLN A 368 4.78 -11.71 -30.15
C GLN A 368 6.04 -10.96 -29.69
N PRO A 369 6.74 -10.22 -30.58
CA PRO A 369 7.87 -9.37 -30.16
C PRO A 369 7.46 -8.39 -29.08
N LEU A 370 8.22 -8.33 -27.97
CA LEU A 370 7.94 -7.42 -26.87
C LEU A 370 8.44 -6.01 -27.19
N GLN A 371 7.62 -5.02 -26.86
CA GLN A 371 8.02 -3.61 -26.88
C GLN A 371 9.07 -3.31 -25.79
N PRO A 372 9.95 -2.31 -25.99
CA PRO A 372 10.94 -1.92 -24.98
C PRO A 372 10.36 -1.68 -23.58
N THR A 373 9.19 -1.06 -23.50
CA THR A 373 8.47 -0.82 -22.25
C THR A 373 8.06 -2.11 -21.53
N ALA A 374 7.68 -3.17 -22.29
CA ALA A 374 7.36 -4.47 -21.70
C ALA A 374 8.60 -5.15 -21.11
N TRP A 375 9.77 -5.02 -21.75
CA TRP A 375 11.04 -5.52 -21.25
C TRP A 375 11.49 -4.78 -19.98
N GLN A 376 11.32 -3.46 -19.93
CA GLN A 376 11.64 -2.65 -18.74
C GLN A 376 10.76 -3.07 -17.56
N GLU A 377 9.46 -3.20 -17.78
CA GLU A 377 8.52 -3.62 -16.75
C GLU A 377 8.78 -5.05 -16.27
N LEU A 378 9.10 -5.97 -17.19
CA LEU A 378 9.49 -7.33 -16.85
C LEU A 378 10.74 -7.36 -15.96
N ALA A 379 11.79 -6.62 -16.35
CA ALA A 379 13.02 -6.50 -15.59
C ALA A 379 12.77 -5.99 -14.18
N TYR A 380 12.00 -4.93 -14.07
CA TYR A 380 11.63 -4.30 -12.82
C TYR A 380 10.89 -5.28 -11.88
N ARG A 381 9.92 -6.05 -12.39
CA ARG A 381 9.18 -7.05 -11.61
C ARG A 381 10.02 -8.23 -11.18
N LEU A 382 10.88 -8.72 -12.08
CA LEU A 382 11.78 -9.82 -11.74
C LEU A 382 12.81 -9.42 -10.69
N GLN A 383 13.34 -8.19 -10.72
CA GLN A 383 14.20 -7.67 -9.66
C GLN A 383 13.51 -7.64 -8.30
N THR A 384 12.21 -7.29 -8.28
CA THR A 384 11.43 -7.27 -7.04
C THR A 384 11.21 -8.68 -6.47
N ILE A 385 10.84 -9.63 -7.34
CA ILE A 385 10.49 -11.00 -6.92
C ILE A 385 11.73 -11.79 -6.52
N PHE A 386 12.85 -11.56 -7.21
CA PHE A 386 14.09 -12.32 -7.08
C PHE A 386 15.27 -11.45 -6.65
N SER A 387 15.04 -10.49 -5.75
CA SER A 387 16.04 -9.50 -5.32
C SER A 387 17.34 -10.09 -4.74
N GLN A 388 17.33 -11.34 -4.33
CA GLN A 388 18.48 -12.00 -3.69
C GLN A 388 19.31 -12.88 -4.63
N PHE A 389 18.90 -13.06 -5.91
CA PHE A 389 19.58 -13.98 -6.82
C PHE A 389 19.84 -13.31 -8.17
N PRO A 390 21.06 -13.47 -8.74
CA PRO A 390 21.30 -13.07 -10.12
C PRO A 390 20.43 -13.93 -11.05
N LEU A 391 19.63 -13.29 -11.89
CA LEU A 391 18.80 -13.95 -12.90
C LEU A 391 19.42 -13.79 -14.28
N TYR A 392 19.41 -14.86 -15.07
CA TYR A 392 19.95 -14.88 -16.42
C TYR A 392 18.85 -15.28 -17.41
N LEU A 393 18.69 -14.52 -18.49
CA LEU A 393 17.91 -14.94 -19.66
C LEU A 393 18.72 -15.97 -20.46
N ALA A 394 18.16 -17.13 -20.69
CA ALA A 394 18.84 -18.26 -21.32
C ALA A 394 19.16 -18.01 -22.79
N GLU A 395 18.32 -17.26 -23.50
CA GLU A 395 18.51 -16.90 -24.92
C GLU A 395 18.26 -15.42 -25.10
N PRO A 396 19.14 -14.68 -25.81
CA PRO A 396 18.90 -13.28 -26.08
C PRO A 396 17.67 -13.15 -26.98
N PRO A 397 16.76 -12.19 -26.70
CA PRO A 397 15.75 -11.81 -27.67
C PRO A 397 16.42 -11.30 -28.96
N GLN A 398 15.70 -11.38 -30.10
CA GLN A 398 16.20 -10.86 -31.39
C GLN A 398 16.60 -9.38 -31.35
N ILE A 399 16.07 -8.63 -30.37
CA ILE A 399 16.45 -7.26 -30.05
C ILE A 399 17.00 -7.28 -28.62
N ALA A 400 18.21 -6.74 -28.41
CA ALA A 400 18.81 -6.62 -27.09
C ALA A 400 17.83 -5.95 -26.11
N PRO A 401 17.56 -6.56 -24.93
CA PRO A 401 16.68 -5.94 -23.96
C PRO A 401 17.30 -4.62 -23.49
N PRO A 402 16.48 -3.58 -23.26
CA PRO A 402 16.97 -2.31 -22.73
C PRO A 402 17.46 -2.49 -21.30
N ALA A 403 18.23 -1.49 -20.79
CA ALA A 403 18.58 -1.45 -19.37
C ALA A 403 17.34 -1.73 -18.47
N PRO A 404 17.47 -2.44 -17.34
CA PRO A 404 18.73 -2.81 -16.67
C PRO A 404 19.36 -4.16 -17.05
N TRP A 405 18.96 -4.79 -18.16
CA TRP A 405 19.57 -6.02 -18.63
C TRP A 405 20.98 -5.77 -19.17
N GLN A 406 21.95 -6.58 -18.75
CA GLN A 406 23.34 -6.45 -19.15
C GLN A 406 23.83 -7.74 -19.80
N PRO A 407 24.66 -7.67 -20.86
CA PRO A 407 25.29 -8.84 -21.44
C PRO A 407 26.14 -9.58 -20.40
N ALA A 408 26.03 -10.91 -20.36
CA ALA A 408 26.82 -11.78 -19.48
C ALA A 408 27.23 -13.05 -20.25
N PRO A 409 28.26 -13.78 -19.80
CA PRO A 409 28.74 -15.00 -20.49
C PRO A 409 27.64 -16.08 -20.64
N GLN A 410 26.61 -16.07 -19.81
CA GLN A 410 25.50 -17.02 -19.82
C GLN A 410 24.21 -16.47 -20.47
N GLY A 411 24.28 -15.32 -21.16
CA GLY A 411 23.15 -14.62 -21.76
C GLY A 411 23.03 -13.18 -21.26
N TRP A 412 21.84 -12.73 -20.91
CA TRP A 412 21.59 -11.41 -20.35
C TRP A 412 21.34 -11.52 -18.85
N GLN A 413 22.10 -10.80 -18.05
CA GLN A 413 21.94 -10.71 -16.61
C GLN A 413 21.09 -9.50 -16.27
N LEU A 414 20.16 -9.68 -15.35
CA LEU A 414 19.42 -8.58 -14.73
C LEU A 414 20.36 -7.86 -13.78
N GLY A 415 20.65 -6.58 -14.06
CA GLY A 415 21.49 -5.75 -13.20
C GLY A 415 20.90 -5.67 -11.80
N THR A 416 21.71 -5.86 -10.76
CA THR A 416 21.34 -5.54 -9.39
C THR A 416 21.22 -4.02 -9.33
N GLY A 417 19.98 -3.53 -9.28
CA GLY A 417 19.71 -2.09 -9.26
C GLY A 417 20.43 -1.41 -8.09
N VAL A 418 21.05 -0.27 -8.39
CA VAL A 418 21.55 0.70 -7.41
C VAL A 418 20.37 1.44 -6.82
#